data_c88f16ab6548b281ef8ef500da06e441
#
_entry.id   c88f16ab6548b281ef8ef500da06e441
#
_cell.length_a   1.000
_cell.length_b   1.000
_cell.length_c   1.000
_cell.angle_alpha   90.00
_cell.angle_beta   90.00
_cell.angle_gamma   90.00
#
_symmetry.space_group_name_H-M   'P 1'
#
loop_
_entity.id
_entity.type
_entity.pdbx_description
1 polymer ?
#
loop_
_entity_poly.entity_id
_entity_poly.type
_entity_poly.pdbx_seq_one_letter_code
_entity_poly.pdbx_strand_id
1 'polypeptide(L)'
;LVRNDLSRTAEKGSVQVEELCGIYSFKQVHQMISTIVSKVSHTVSPVEILKTTFPMGSMTGAPKISAMQIIEELEETKRGLYSGAVGYFRPTGDFDFNVVIRSILYNQKQKYVSFSVGSAITSQSIPEKEYEECLIKAEAMKTVLEMN
;
A
#
# COMPACT_ATOMS: atom_id res chain seq x y z
N LEU A 1 9.73 6.39 -5.15
CA LEU A 1 9.63 5.03 -4.61
C LEU A 1 9.22 4.04 -5.69
N VAL A 2 8.01 4.15 -6.26
CA VAL A 2 7.50 3.22 -7.27
C VAL A 2 8.39 3.13 -8.50
N ARG A 3 8.92 4.25 -9.01
CA ARG A 3 9.89 4.22 -10.12
C ARG A 3 11.13 3.40 -9.80
N ASN A 4 11.66 3.53 -8.58
CA ASN A 4 12.79 2.75 -8.13
C ASN A 4 12.46 1.24 -8.05
N ASP A 5 11.28 0.91 -7.53
CA ASP A 5 10.84 -0.48 -7.41
C ASP A 5 10.69 -1.13 -8.79
N LEU A 6 9.99 -0.46 -9.71
CA LEU A 6 9.80 -0.96 -11.07
C LEU A 6 11.13 -1.06 -11.85
N SER A 7 12.08 -0.16 -11.62
CA SER A 7 13.36 -0.14 -12.35
C SER A 7 14.20 -1.39 -12.17
N ARG A 8 13.91 -2.20 -11.13
CA ARG A 8 14.65 -3.44 -10.83
C ARG A 8 14.37 -4.57 -11.82
N THR A 9 13.17 -4.58 -12.40
CA THR A 9 12.71 -5.60 -13.36
C THR A 9 12.37 -5.03 -14.73
N ALA A 10 12.34 -3.70 -14.85
CA ALA A 10 11.99 -3.01 -16.08
C ALA A 10 13.08 -3.10 -17.15
N GLU A 11 12.68 -3.15 -18.40
CA GLU A 11 13.57 -2.90 -19.54
C GLU A 11 14.17 -1.50 -19.40
N LYS A 12 15.44 -1.34 -19.76
CA LYS A 12 16.17 -0.07 -19.61
C LYS A 12 15.43 1.07 -20.31
N GLY A 13 15.13 2.12 -19.54
CA GLY A 13 14.47 3.33 -20.04
C GLY A 13 12.95 3.21 -20.24
N SER A 14 12.33 2.08 -19.85
CA SER A 14 10.89 1.87 -20.03
C SER A 14 10.02 2.39 -18.90
N VAL A 15 10.61 2.76 -17.76
CA VAL A 15 9.84 3.31 -16.62
C VAL A 15 9.35 4.72 -16.95
N GLN A 16 8.05 4.89 -16.97
CA GLN A 16 7.39 6.16 -17.31
C GLN A 16 6.36 6.54 -16.25
N VAL A 17 6.16 7.84 -16.07
CA VAL A 17 5.07 8.39 -15.25
C VAL A 17 3.96 8.80 -16.21
N GLU A 18 2.85 8.06 -16.22
CA GLU A 18 1.68 8.40 -17.03
C GLU A 18 0.86 9.51 -16.38
N GLU A 19 0.74 9.46 -15.05
CA GLU A 19 0.06 10.50 -14.28
C GLU A 19 0.85 10.80 -13.01
N LEU A 20 1.02 12.08 -12.69
CA LEU A 20 1.71 12.52 -11.48
C LEU A 20 0.76 13.35 -10.62
N CYS A 21 0.53 12.88 -9.38
CA CYS A 21 -0.20 13.61 -8.35
C CYS A 21 -1.63 14.02 -8.78
N GLY A 22 -2.34 13.20 -9.56
CA GLY A 22 -3.74 13.41 -9.91
C GLY A 22 -4.61 13.39 -8.64
N ILE A 23 -5.56 14.32 -8.53
CA ILE A 23 -6.47 14.40 -7.38
C ILE A 23 -7.78 13.71 -7.71
N TYR A 24 -8.08 12.64 -6.99
CA TYR A 24 -9.28 11.84 -7.14
C TYR A 24 -10.20 12.06 -5.94
N SER A 25 -11.42 12.48 -6.20
CA SER A 25 -12.43 12.72 -5.16
C SER A 25 -13.30 11.49 -4.97
N PHE A 26 -13.22 10.89 -3.79
CA PHE A 26 -14.11 9.84 -3.34
C PHE A 26 -15.12 10.42 -2.32
N LYS A 27 -16.17 9.65 -1.99
CA LYS A 27 -17.24 10.11 -1.11
C LYS A 27 -16.73 10.61 0.27
N GLN A 28 -15.69 9.97 0.81
CA GLN A 28 -15.16 10.28 2.14
C GLN A 28 -13.82 11.04 2.12
N VAL A 29 -13.05 10.94 1.05
CA VAL A 29 -11.68 11.47 1.00
C VAL A 29 -11.30 11.96 -0.39
N HIS A 30 -10.40 12.92 -0.44
CA HIS A 30 -9.63 13.24 -1.64
C HIS A 30 -8.31 12.47 -1.60
N GLN A 31 -8.00 11.77 -2.66
CA GLN A 31 -6.80 10.94 -2.74
C GLN A 31 -5.90 11.43 -3.87
N MET A 32 -4.63 11.64 -3.54
CA MET A 32 -3.60 11.89 -4.55
C MET A 32 -3.09 10.56 -5.11
N ILE A 33 -3.14 10.40 -6.42
CA ILE A 33 -2.73 9.18 -7.12
C ILE A 33 -1.72 9.52 -8.20
N SER A 34 -0.71 8.68 -8.36
CA SER A 34 0.23 8.74 -9.47
C SER A 34 0.28 7.36 -10.15
N THR A 35 0.30 7.36 -11.47
CA THR A 35 0.40 6.14 -12.27
C THR A 35 1.77 6.03 -12.90
N ILE A 36 2.47 4.96 -12.56
CA ILE A 36 3.80 4.65 -13.10
C ILE A 36 3.73 3.31 -13.81
N VAL A 37 4.28 3.25 -15.00
CA VAL A 37 4.32 2.06 -15.85
C VAL A 37 5.74 1.70 -16.23
N SER A 38 5.95 0.42 -16.56
CA SER A 38 7.19 -0.06 -17.15
C SER A 38 6.94 -1.27 -18.05
N LYS A 39 7.85 -1.50 -18.97
CA LYS A 39 7.90 -2.74 -19.75
C LYS A 39 8.82 -3.72 -19.04
N VAL A 40 8.42 -4.97 -18.98
CA VAL A 40 9.19 -6.06 -18.36
C VAL A 40 9.39 -7.15 -19.40
N SER A 41 10.58 -7.72 -19.49
CA SER A 41 10.84 -8.86 -20.38
C SER A 41 9.98 -10.06 -19.98
N HIS A 42 9.49 -10.77 -20.98
CA HIS A 42 8.73 -12.03 -20.79
C HIS A 42 9.52 -13.14 -20.06
N THR A 43 10.84 -12.96 -19.91
CA THR A 43 11.70 -13.87 -19.16
C THR A 43 11.62 -13.65 -17.65
N VAL A 44 11.10 -12.49 -17.19
CA VAL A 44 10.94 -12.17 -15.78
C VAL A 44 9.62 -12.74 -15.28
N SER A 45 9.68 -13.58 -14.26
CA SER A 45 8.46 -14.18 -13.72
C SER A 45 7.61 -13.17 -12.94
N PRO A 46 6.27 -13.31 -12.91
CA PRO A 46 5.40 -12.48 -12.08
C PRO A 46 5.77 -12.48 -10.60
N VAL A 47 6.27 -13.59 -10.10
CA VAL A 47 6.74 -13.72 -8.71
C VAL A 47 7.97 -12.84 -8.45
N GLU A 48 8.87 -12.71 -9.43
CA GLU A 48 10.04 -11.83 -9.33
C GLU A 48 9.62 -10.37 -9.33
N ILE A 49 8.64 -10.00 -10.15
CA ILE A 49 8.06 -8.65 -10.14
C ILE A 49 7.49 -8.32 -8.76
N LEU A 50 6.71 -9.23 -8.17
CA LEU A 50 6.17 -9.05 -6.82
C LEU A 50 7.28 -8.93 -5.76
N LYS A 51 8.31 -9.76 -5.80
CA LYS A 51 9.44 -9.70 -4.85
C LYS A 51 10.18 -8.36 -4.89
N THR A 52 10.34 -7.78 -6.06
CA THR A 52 11.08 -6.52 -6.24
C THR A 52 10.26 -5.28 -5.93
N THR A 53 8.95 -5.35 -6.07
CA THR A 53 8.03 -4.24 -5.78
C THR A 53 7.50 -4.25 -4.35
N PHE A 54 7.43 -5.43 -3.72
CA PHE A 54 6.96 -5.58 -2.34
C PHE A 54 8.11 -5.37 -1.32
N PRO A 55 7.84 -4.80 -0.13
CA PRO A 55 6.60 -4.11 0.24
C PRO A 55 6.45 -2.78 -0.51
N MET A 56 5.19 -2.35 -0.70
CA MET A 56 4.89 -1.17 -1.51
C MET A 56 5.49 0.10 -0.89
N GLY A 57 6.06 0.96 -1.74
CA GLY A 57 6.68 2.20 -1.32
C GLY A 57 5.75 3.12 -0.55
N SER A 58 4.45 3.16 -0.94
CA SER A 58 3.42 3.94 -0.25
C SER A 58 3.16 3.49 1.20
N MET A 59 3.57 2.29 1.57
CA MET A 59 3.38 1.72 2.90
C MET A 59 4.69 1.64 3.71
N THR A 60 5.76 2.12 3.15
CA THR A 60 7.11 2.11 3.76
C THR A 60 7.69 3.52 3.84
N GLY A 61 8.64 3.86 3.01
CA GLY A 61 9.27 5.17 2.97
C GLY A 61 10.51 5.19 2.08
N ALA A 62 11.20 6.31 2.07
CA ALA A 62 12.42 6.53 1.31
C ALA A 62 13.57 6.95 2.23
N PRO A 63 14.71 6.24 2.22
CA PRO A 63 15.02 4.99 1.51
C PRO A 63 14.22 3.80 2.05
N LYS A 64 13.75 2.89 1.19
CA LYS A 64 12.81 1.82 1.57
C LYS A 64 13.34 0.93 2.70
N ILE A 65 14.56 0.44 2.60
CA ILE A 65 15.15 -0.49 3.59
C ILE A 65 15.28 0.19 4.95
N SER A 66 15.78 1.43 4.98
CA SER A 66 15.91 2.20 6.21
C SER A 66 14.53 2.47 6.86
N ALA A 67 13.53 2.84 6.05
CA ALA A 67 12.17 3.03 6.54
C ALA A 67 11.59 1.73 7.12
N MET A 68 11.81 0.58 6.48
CA MET A 68 11.37 -0.71 6.99
C MET A 68 12.03 -1.07 8.33
N GLN A 69 13.31 -0.76 8.50
CA GLN A 69 14.02 -0.96 9.77
C GLN A 69 13.43 -0.10 10.89
N ILE A 70 13.14 1.16 10.59
CA ILE A 70 12.52 2.09 11.54
C ILE A 70 11.11 1.62 11.91
N ILE A 71 10.31 1.17 10.95
CA ILE A 71 8.98 0.60 11.19
C ILE A 71 9.07 -0.62 12.13
N GLU A 72 10.00 -1.53 11.87
CA GLU A 72 10.17 -2.73 12.70
C GLU A 72 10.63 -2.39 14.13
N GLU A 73 11.41 -1.33 14.31
CA GLU A 73 11.91 -0.87 15.59
C GLU A 73 10.85 -0.09 16.40
N LEU A 74 10.09 0.78 15.74
CA LEU A 74 9.22 1.74 16.42
C LEU A 74 7.76 1.32 16.52
N GLU A 75 7.25 0.46 15.63
CA GLU A 75 5.87 0.00 15.73
C GLU A 75 5.72 -1.08 16.81
N GLU A 76 4.86 -0.83 17.79
CA GLU A 76 4.62 -1.75 18.91
C GLU A 76 3.92 -3.04 18.45
N THR A 77 3.16 -2.99 17.36
CA THR A 77 2.39 -4.13 16.85
C THR A 77 2.84 -4.55 15.45
N LYS A 78 2.76 -5.83 15.17
CA LYS A 78 3.01 -6.33 13.80
C LYS A 78 1.81 -6.05 12.92
N ARG A 79 2.05 -5.51 11.72
CA ARG A 79 1.01 -5.13 10.76
C ARG A 79 0.18 -6.32 10.25
N GLY A 80 0.76 -7.52 10.24
CA GLY A 80 0.11 -8.72 9.73
C GLY A 80 -0.28 -8.57 8.25
N LEU A 81 -1.56 -8.75 7.93
CA LEU A 81 -2.06 -8.58 6.58
C LEU A 81 -2.18 -7.10 6.16
N TYR A 82 -2.37 -6.20 7.11
CA TYR A 82 -2.36 -4.75 6.85
C TYR A 82 -1.03 -4.33 6.22
N SER A 83 -1.07 -3.48 5.19
CA SER A 83 0.12 -3.11 4.41
C SER A 83 0.70 -4.26 3.56
N GLY A 84 0.07 -5.42 3.57
CA GLY A 84 0.37 -6.53 2.69
C GLY A 84 -0.25 -6.37 1.31
N ALA A 85 -0.27 -7.46 0.53
CA ALA A 85 -0.88 -7.50 -0.79
C ALA A 85 -1.83 -8.70 -0.91
N VAL A 86 -2.97 -8.48 -1.55
CA VAL A 86 -3.93 -9.52 -1.93
C VAL A 86 -4.21 -9.40 -3.41
N GLY A 87 -4.18 -10.50 -4.11
CA GLY A 87 -4.40 -10.51 -5.55
C GLY A 87 -4.58 -11.90 -6.13
N TYR A 88 -4.53 -11.98 -7.43
CA TYR A 88 -4.71 -13.22 -8.17
C TYR A 88 -3.87 -13.24 -9.44
N PHE A 89 -3.60 -14.46 -9.91
CA PHE A 89 -3.03 -14.74 -11.22
C PHE A 89 -4.09 -15.37 -12.11
N ARG A 90 -4.17 -14.91 -13.34
CA ARG A 90 -5.03 -15.50 -14.37
C ARG A 90 -4.30 -16.61 -15.12
N PRO A 91 -5.03 -17.56 -15.71
CA PRO A 91 -4.43 -18.58 -16.60
C PRO A 91 -3.70 -17.99 -17.81
N THR A 92 -4.04 -16.77 -18.21
CA THR A 92 -3.36 -16.00 -19.27
C THR A 92 -1.97 -15.50 -18.90
N GLY A 93 -1.61 -15.56 -17.60
CA GLY A 93 -0.38 -14.99 -17.06
C GLY A 93 -0.53 -13.57 -16.51
N ASP A 94 -1.67 -12.92 -16.75
CA ASP A 94 -1.98 -11.62 -16.16
C ASP A 94 -2.16 -11.77 -14.65
N PHE A 95 -1.89 -10.71 -13.92
CA PHE A 95 -2.10 -10.68 -12.46
C PHE A 95 -2.48 -9.27 -12.00
N ASP A 96 -3.16 -9.24 -10.86
CA ASP A 96 -3.61 -8.00 -10.25
C ASP A 96 -3.53 -8.11 -8.73
N PHE A 97 -2.96 -7.10 -8.07
CA PHE A 97 -2.74 -7.08 -6.63
C PHE A 97 -3.10 -5.73 -6.04
N ASN A 98 -3.88 -5.77 -4.98
CA ASN A 98 -4.19 -4.60 -4.16
C ASN A 98 -3.35 -4.58 -2.89
N VAL A 99 -3.01 -3.36 -2.45
CA VAL A 99 -2.49 -3.12 -1.10
C VAL A 99 -3.63 -3.30 -0.10
N VAL A 100 -3.38 -4.04 0.98
CA VAL A 100 -4.38 -4.25 2.04
C VAL A 100 -4.41 -3.04 2.96
N ILE A 101 -5.20 -2.06 2.58
CA ILE A 101 -5.56 -0.87 3.36
C ILE A 101 -7.07 -0.69 3.33
N ARG A 102 -7.62 0.06 4.28
CA ARG A 102 -9.08 0.32 4.36
C ARG A 102 -9.90 -0.97 4.27
N SER A 103 -9.39 -2.01 4.89
CA SER A 103 -9.95 -3.36 4.85
C SER A 103 -10.29 -3.82 6.25
N ILE A 104 -11.45 -4.46 6.38
CA ILE A 104 -11.87 -5.12 7.61
C ILE A 104 -11.45 -6.58 7.53
N LEU A 105 -10.74 -7.07 8.52
CA LEU A 105 -10.27 -8.44 8.63
C LEU A 105 -11.16 -9.20 9.60
N TYR A 106 -11.72 -10.32 9.15
CA TYR A 106 -12.56 -11.17 9.97
C TYR A 106 -11.97 -12.57 10.12
N ASN A 107 -11.73 -12.96 11.35
CA ASN A 107 -11.33 -14.33 11.69
C ASN A 107 -12.53 -15.10 12.21
N GLN A 108 -13.15 -15.92 11.35
CA GLN A 108 -14.35 -16.68 11.68
C GLN A 108 -14.15 -17.67 12.82
N LYS A 109 -12.98 -18.30 12.90
CA LYS A 109 -12.67 -19.30 13.94
C LYS A 109 -12.59 -18.67 15.32
N GLN A 110 -12.00 -17.49 15.41
CA GLN A 110 -11.83 -16.75 16.67
C GLN A 110 -12.97 -15.75 16.90
N LYS A 111 -13.88 -15.57 15.93
CA LYS A 111 -14.95 -14.54 15.96
C LYS A 111 -14.36 -13.16 16.26
N TYR A 112 -13.26 -12.84 15.61
CA TYR A 112 -12.51 -11.62 15.83
C TYR A 112 -12.51 -10.76 14.57
N VAL A 113 -12.82 -9.49 14.75
CA VAL A 113 -12.81 -8.46 13.70
C VAL A 113 -11.71 -7.45 14.02
N SER A 114 -10.94 -7.07 13.04
CA SER A 114 -9.93 -6.02 13.17
C SER A 114 -9.78 -5.21 11.89
N PHE A 115 -9.29 -4.00 12.03
CA PHE A 115 -8.80 -3.19 10.92
C PHE A 115 -7.66 -2.31 11.43
N SER A 116 -6.78 -1.91 10.54
CA SER A 116 -5.67 -1.01 10.82
C SER A 116 -5.71 0.19 9.89
N VAL A 117 -5.28 1.31 10.40
CA VAL A 117 -5.12 2.58 9.68
C VAL A 117 -3.74 3.14 9.93
N GLY A 118 -3.29 4.06 9.07
CA GLY A 118 -2.01 4.69 9.23
C GLY A 118 -1.95 6.00 8.44
N SER A 119 -1.02 6.84 8.83
CA SER A 119 -0.67 8.08 8.16
C SER A 119 0.81 8.08 7.75
N ALA A 120 1.21 9.03 6.93
CA ALA A 120 2.59 9.18 6.48
C ALA A 120 3.32 10.14 7.41
N ILE A 121 4.46 9.72 7.94
CA ILE A 121 5.30 10.54 8.78
C ILE A 121 6.46 11.12 7.98
N THR A 122 6.59 12.42 7.98
CA THR A 122 7.67 13.19 7.36
C THR A 122 8.30 14.13 8.38
N SER A 123 9.39 14.77 8.02
CA SER A 123 10.06 15.77 8.89
C SER A 123 9.19 16.99 9.22
N GLN A 124 8.12 17.22 8.46
CA GLN A 124 7.17 18.33 8.67
C GLN A 124 5.85 17.88 9.29
N SER A 125 5.70 16.60 9.57
CA SER A 125 4.46 16.07 10.17
C SER A 125 4.28 16.59 11.60
N ILE A 126 3.04 16.88 11.94
CA ILE A 126 2.59 17.24 13.28
C ILE A 126 1.89 16.02 13.84
N PRO A 127 2.39 15.37 14.90
CA PRO A 127 1.91 14.06 15.39
C PRO A 127 0.40 14.03 15.62
N GLU A 128 -0.16 15.09 16.21
CA GLU A 128 -1.58 15.19 16.50
C GLU A 128 -2.43 15.17 15.22
N LYS A 129 -1.99 15.87 14.18
CA LYS A 129 -2.70 15.91 12.88
C LYS A 129 -2.63 14.56 12.16
N GLU A 130 -1.49 13.89 12.22
CA GLU A 130 -1.33 12.55 11.63
C GLU A 130 -2.22 11.52 12.35
N TYR A 131 -2.37 11.67 13.67
CA TYR A 131 -3.30 10.84 14.44
C TYR A 131 -4.77 11.14 14.08
N GLU A 132 -5.15 12.41 13.96
CA GLU A 132 -6.48 12.79 13.48
C GLU A 132 -6.79 12.24 12.10
N GLU A 133 -5.82 12.26 11.19
CA GLU A 133 -5.94 11.64 9.85
C GLU A 133 -6.21 10.13 9.95
N CYS A 134 -5.55 9.43 10.88
CA CYS A 134 -5.82 8.02 11.15
C CYS A 134 -7.28 7.81 11.61
N LEU A 135 -7.81 8.66 12.48
CA LEU A 135 -9.20 8.57 12.95
C LEU A 135 -10.20 8.80 11.81
N ILE A 136 -9.96 9.80 10.95
CA ILE A 136 -10.78 10.06 9.76
C ILE A 136 -10.77 8.85 8.81
N LYS A 137 -9.60 8.24 8.60
CA LYS A 137 -9.48 7.03 7.77
C LYS A 137 -10.19 5.82 8.37
N ALA A 138 -10.31 5.75 9.70
CA ALA A 138 -11.01 4.68 10.40
C ALA A 138 -12.53 4.78 10.31
N GLU A 139 -13.07 5.98 10.13
CA GLU A 139 -14.51 6.28 10.24
C GLU A 139 -15.38 5.41 9.32
N ALA A 140 -14.97 5.23 8.06
CA ALA A 140 -15.72 4.40 7.12
C ALA A 140 -15.85 2.95 7.56
N MET A 141 -14.80 2.38 8.17
CA MET A 141 -14.80 1.00 8.67
C MET A 141 -15.61 0.87 9.96
N LYS A 142 -15.55 1.85 10.85
CA LYS A 142 -16.38 1.92 12.05
C LYS A 142 -17.87 1.96 11.68
N THR A 143 -18.24 2.88 10.78
CA THR A 143 -19.62 3.01 10.30
C THR A 143 -20.17 1.68 9.77
N VAL A 144 -19.40 0.96 8.96
CA VAL A 144 -19.83 -0.35 8.44
C VAL A 144 -20.03 -1.38 9.55
N LEU A 145 -19.20 -1.37 10.58
CA LEU A 145 -19.30 -2.31 11.70
C LEU A 145 -20.44 -1.97 12.68
N GLU A 146 -20.86 -0.71 12.73
CA GLU A 146 -21.94 -0.21 13.58
C GLU A 146 -23.31 -0.28 12.91
N MET A 147 -23.37 -0.50 11.58
CA MET A 147 -24.60 -0.66 10.81
C MET A 147 -25.20 -2.06 10.98
N ASN A 148 -25.68 -2.38 12.19
CA ASN A 148 -26.45 -3.61 12.47
C ASN A 148 -27.92 -3.32 12.69
#